data_2ddfb8c7943e2c2dfaa1a83a0476fcef
#
_entry.id   2ddfb8c7943e2c2dfaa1a83a0476fcef
#
_cell.length_a   1.000
_cell.length_b   1.000
_cell.length_c   1.000
_cell.angle_alpha   90.00
_cell.angle_beta   90.00
_cell.angle_gamma   90.00
#
_symmetry.space_group_name_H-M   'P 1'
#
loop_
_entity.id
_entity.type
_entity.pdbx_description
1 polymer ?
#
loop_
_entity_poly.entity_id
_entity_poly.type
_entity_poly.pdbx_seq_one_letter_code
_entity_poly.pdbx_strand_id
1 'polypeptide(L)'
;GDVDLCGFYADAIGLTSTSGDLYLSDVQTGALNMRNTSGEIDFYNGAAVECHAETISGGIDLELSGTTEIYTSSTSGDLELTLDGTASLVSCVTKSGDVELEVPEDLEFTLTYNTISGDLESSLPLTRSGDSYACGAGGPESIEVNTTSGDLYLEAY
;
A
#
# COMPACT_ATOMS: atom_id res chain seq x y z
N GLY A 1 17.15 -11.68 10.59
CA GLY A 1 18.12 -11.14 9.65
C GLY A 1 17.44 -10.61 8.41
N ASP A 2 18.11 -9.76 7.69
CA ASP A 2 17.60 -9.08 6.51
C ASP A 2 17.52 -10.05 5.33
N VAL A 3 16.55 -9.81 4.46
CA VAL A 3 16.37 -10.53 3.20
C VAL A 3 16.47 -9.51 2.07
N ASP A 4 17.40 -9.73 1.17
CA ASP A 4 17.59 -8.92 -0.03
C ASP A 4 17.37 -9.82 -1.26
N LEU A 5 16.34 -9.51 -2.05
CA LEU A 5 15.98 -10.25 -3.24
C LEU A 5 15.91 -9.31 -4.45
N CYS A 6 16.81 -9.53 -5.41
CA CYS A 6 16.92 -8.67 -6.58
C CYS A 6 16.88 -9.47 -7.88
N GLY A 7 16.18 -8.94 -8.89
CA GLY A 7 16.18 -9.50 -10.23
C GLY A 7 15.58 -10.90 -10.33
N PHE A 8 14.44 -11.14 -9.68
CA PHE A 8 13.85 -12.46 -9.56
C PHE A 8 12.50 -12.57 -10.27
N TYR A 9 12.24 -13.74 -10.85
CA TYR A 9 10.97 -14.07 -11.47
C TYR A 9 10.43 -15.38 -10.90
N ALA A 10 9.18 -15.39 -10.42
CA ALA A 10 8.52 -16.58 -9.90
C ALA A 10 7.00 -16.48 -10.04
N ASP A 11 6.30 -17.60 -10.00
CA ASP A 11 4.84 -17.61 -9.97
C ASP A 11 4.30 -17.10 -8.62
N ALA A 12 5.01 -17.42 -7.53
CA ALA A 12 4.68 -16.95 -6.20
C ALA A 12 5.94 -16.78 -5.34
N ILE A 13 5.96 -15.76 -4.52
CA ILE A 13 7.02 -15.47 -3.56
C ILE A 13 6.40 -15.31 -2.17
N GLY A 14 6.95 -16.02 -1.19
CA GLY A 14 6.58 -15.86 0.21
C GLY A 14 7.82 -15.61 1.06
N LEU A 15 7.84 -14.50 1.76
CA LEU A 15 8.92 -14.10 2.66
C LEU A 15 8.38 -13.89 4.07
N THR A 16 9.10 -14.41 5.04
CA THR A 16 8.76 -14.22 6.46
C THR A 16 10.02 -13.95 7.25
N SER A 17 10.02 -12.85 8.00
CA SER A 17 11.07 -12.51 8.95
C SER A 17 10.48 -12.20 10.34
N THR A 18 11.24 -12.44 11.38
CA THR A 18 10.89 -12.02 12.74
C THR A 18 11.57 -10.70 13.09
N SER A 19 12.78 -10.51 12.56
CA SER A 19 13.54 -9.28 12.77
C SER A 19 14.51 -9.07 11.62
N GLY A 20 14.67 -7.84 11.19
CA GLY A 20 15.43 -7.45 10.02
C GLY A 20 14.50 -7.07 8.88
N ASP A 21 15.06 -6.44 7.89
CA ASP A 21 14.29 -5.85 6.81
C ASP A 21 14.08 -6.83 5.65
N LEU A 22 12.99 -6.65 4.93
CA LEU A 22 12.70 -7.35 3.69
C LEU A 22 12.83 -6.36 2.54
N TYR A 23 13.85 -6.49 1.74
CA TYR A 23 14.11 -5.65 0.59
C TYR A 23 13.97 -6.44 -0.71
N LEU A 24 13.07 -5.99 -1.58
CA LEU A 24 12.85 -6.58 -2.90
C LEU A 24 12.99 -5.51 -3.97
N SER A 25 13.75 -5.83 -5.02
CA SER A 25 13.87 -4.94 -6.18
C SER A 25 13.91 -5.73 -7.49
N ASP A 26 13.33 -5.15 -8.54
CA ASP A 26 13.28 -5.77 -9.87
C ASP A 26 12.68 -7.19 -9.88
N VAL A 27 11.64 -7.39 -9.06
CA VAL A 27 10.99 -8.69 -8.88
C VAL A 27 9.65 -8.72 -9.64
N GLN A 28 9.40 -9.80 -10.35
CA GLN A 28 8.12 -10.04 -11.02
C GLN A 28 7.51 -11.35 -10.54
N THR A 29 6.28 -11.30 -10.05
CA THR A 29 5.60 -12.48 -9.51
C THR A 29 4.08 -12.41 -9.72
N GLY A 30 3.42 -13.55 -9.73
CA GLY A 30 1.97 -13.63 -9.70
C GLY A 30 1.42 -13.29 -8.32
N ALA A 31 1.99 -13.89 -7.27
CA ALA A 31 1.59 -13.63 -5.88
C ALA A 31 2.81 -13.30 -5.01
N LEU A 32 2.74 -12.20 -4.29
CA LEU A 32 3.76 -11.77 -3.33
C LEU A 32 3.17 -11.74 -1.92
N ASN A 33 3.78 -12.45 -1.01
CA ASN A 33 3.38 -12.49 0.38
C ASN A 33 4.58 -12.17 1.27
N MET A 34 4.55 -11.05 1.96
CA MET A 34 5.62 -10.58 2.83
C MET A 34 5.09 -10.40 4.24
N ARG A 35 5.75 -11.03 5.19
CA ARG A 35 5.42 -10.91 6.61
C ARG A 35 6.64 -10.62 7.43
N ASN A 36 6.57 -9.57 8.23
CA ASN A 36 7.61 -9.21 9.17
C ASN A 36 7.02 -8.98 10.57
N THR A 37 7.78 -9.24 11.60
CA THR A 37 7.37 -8.86 12.95
C THR A 37 7.98 -7.52 13.34
N SER A 38 9.24 -7.29 12.95
CA SER A 38 10.00 -6.11 13.34
C SER A 38 11.04 -5.80 12.26
N GLY A 39 10.95 -4.64 11.68
CA GLY A 39 11.75 -4.19 10.55
C GLY A 39 10.88 -3.73 9.38
N GLU A 40 11.49 -3.14 8.40
CA GLU A 40 10.83 -2.56 7.25
C GLU A 40 10.56 -3.60 6.15
N ILE A 41 9.58 -3.32 5.32
CA ILE A 41 9.28 -4.06 4.11
C ILE A 41 9.34 -3.08 2.95
N ASP A 42 10.32 -3.27 2.08
CA ASP A 42 10.55 -2.40 0.93
C ASP A 42 10.43 -3.20 -0.37
N PHE A 43 9.64 -2.72 -1.29
CA PHE A 43 9.48 -3.31 -2.61
C PHE A 43 9.51 -2.25 -3.70
N TYR A 44 10.55 -2.26 -4.51
CA TYR A 44 10.79 -1.26 -5.56
C TYR A 44 10.92 -1.87 -6.94
N ASN A 45 10.45 -1.12 -7.93
CA ASN A 45 10.61 -1.43 -9.36
C ASN A 45 10.19 -2.86 -9.71
N GLY A 46 9.10 -3.32 -9.10
CA GLY A 46 8.62 -4.67 -9.29
C GLY A 46 7.14 -4.73 -9.67
N ALA A 47 6.69 -5.92 -10.06
CA ALA A 47 5.32 -6.20 -10.38
C ALA A 47 4.84 -7.48 -9.70
N ALA A 48 3.68 -7.42 -9.06
CA ALA A 48 2.99 -8.56 -8.51
C ALA A 48 1.50 -8.45 -8.86
N VAL A 49 0.87 -9.53 -9.33
CA VAL A 49 -0.58 -9.47 -9.60
C VAL A 49 -1.35 -9.29 -8.29
N GLU A 50 -0.99 -10.05 -7.27
CA GLU A 50 -1.44 -9.89 -5.89
C GLU A 50 -0.27 -9.56 -4.98
N CYS A 51 -0.39 -8.54 -4.14
CA CYS A 51 0.61 -8.17 -3.15
C CYS A 51 0.01 -8.11 -1.75
N HIS A 52 0.55 -8.89 -0.83
CA HIS A 52 0.24 -8.87 0.58
C HIS A 52 1.50 -8.52 1.38
N ALA A 53 1.47 -7.42 2.11
CA ALA A 53 2.56 -7.02 3.00
C ALA A 53 2.02 -6.77 4.41
N GLU A 54 2.56 -7.47 5.39
CA GLU A 54 2.12 -7.40 6.77
C GLU A 54 3.32 -7.24 7.71
N THR A 55 3.25 -6.25 8.60
CA THR A 55 4.22 -6.08 9.68
C THR A 55 3.52 -5.79 11.01
N ILE A 56 4.18 -6.06 12.11
CA ILE A 56 3.69 -5.65 13.43
C ILE A 56 4.33 -4.33 13.83
N SER A 57 5.62 -4.18 13.59
CA SER A 57 6.37 -2.99 13.95
C SER A 57 7.42 -2.69 12.89
N GLY A 58 7.22 -1.64 12.16
CA GLY A 58 8.05 -1.21 11.05
C GLY A 58 7.19 -0.63 9.93
N GLY A 59 7.82 0.09 9.03
CA GLY A 59 7.18 0.65 7.85
C GLY A 59 6.98 -0.37 6.74
N ILE A 60 6.09 -0.03 5.82
CA ILE A 60 5.92 -0.74 4.55
C ILE A 60 6.01 0.31 3.45
N ASP A 61 6.98 0.16 2.56
CA ASP A 61 7.19 1.03 1.41
C ASP A 61 7.11 0.19 0.12
N LEU A 62 6.10 0.45 -0.68
CA LEU A 62 5.82 -0.31 -1.89
C LEU A 62 5.67 0.61 -3.10
N GLU A 63 6.55 0.45 -4.07
CA GLU A 63 6.42 1.00 -5.41
C GLU A 63 5.96 -0.11 -6.36
N LEU A 64 4.67 -0.11 -6.71
CA LEU A 64 4.00 -1.19 -7.41
C LEU A 64 3.57 -0.80 -8.81
N SER A 65 3.86 -1.67 -9.78
CA SER A 65 3.38 -1.54 -11.14
C SER A 65 2.70 -2.83 -11.62
N GLY A 66 1.63 -2.69 -12.40
CA GLY A 66 0.89 -3.84 -12.93
C GLY A 66 0.24 -4.72 -11.86
N THR A 67 0.01 -4.19 -10.66
CA THR A 67 -0.56 -4.93 -9.54
C THR A 67 -2.07 -4.72 -9.50
N THR A 68 -2.82 -5.82 -9.40
CA THR A 68 -4.28 -5.77 -9.42
C THR A 68 -4.89 -5.62 -8.03
N GLU A 69 -4.34 -6.33 -7.05
CA GLU A 69 -4.81 -6.32 -5.67
C GLU A 69 -3.66 -6.09 -4.69
N ILE A 70 -3.83 -5.13 -3.80
CA ILE A 70 -2.82 -4.74 -2.82
C ILE A 70 -3.44 -4.76 -1.43
N TYR A 71 -2.82 -5.51 -0.53
CA TYR A 71 -3.20 -5.57 0.88
C TYR A 71 -1.99 -5.28 1.74
N THR A 72 -2.06 -4.20 2.50
CA THR A 72 -1.02 -3.82 3.44
C THR A 72 -1.58 -3.71 4.84
N SER A 73 -0.84 -4.20 5.82
CA SER A 73 -1.25 -4.13 7.22
C SER A 73 -0.06 -3.89 8.15
N SER A 74 -0.18 -2.90 9.03
CA SER A 74 0.76 -2.66 10.12
C SER A 74 0.03 -2.48 11.45
N THR A 75 0.68 -2.83 12.54
CA THR A 75 0.18 -2.45 13.87
C THR A 75 0.77 -1.12 14.32
N SER A 76 2.06 -0.94 14.09
CA SER A 76 2.77 0.31 14.42
C SER A 76 3.82 0.56 13.35
N GLY A 77 3.58 1.50 12.50
CA GLY A 77 4.45 1.88 11.41
C GLY A 77 3.66 2.47 10.26
N ASP A 78 4.32 3.27 9.50
CA ASP A 78 3.73 3.99 8.39
C ASP A 78 3.63 3.10 7.16
N LEU A 79 2.67 3.38 6.31
CA LEU A 79 2.44 2.71 5.05
C LEU A 79 2.62 3.72 3.93
N GLU A 80 3.60 3.50 3.07
CA GLU A 80 3.88 4.33 1.90
C GLU A 80 3.69 3.49 0.64
N LEU A 81 2.78 3.90 -0.23
CA LEU A 81 2.45 3.18 -1.46
C LEU A 81 2.46 4.12 -2.65
N THR A 82 3.26 3.81 -3.66
CA THR A 82 3.22 4.45 -4.96
C THR A 82 2.53 3.52 -5.97
N LEU A 83 1.42 3.95 -6.53
CA LEU A 83 0.55 3.16 -7.41
C LEU A 83 0.62 3.69 -8.85
N ASP A 84 0.66 2.80 -9.83
CA ASP A 84 0.65 3.16 -11.25
C ASP A 84 -0.76 3.27 -11.87
N GLY A 85 -1.81 3.12 -11.06
CA GLY A 85 -3.19 3.18 -11.51
C GLY A 85 -3.74 1.89 -12.13
N THR A 86 -3.05 0.77 -11.99
CA THR A 86 -3.54 -0.55 -12.46
C THR A 86 -4.26 -1.35 -11.38
N ALA A 87 -4.14 -0.95 -10.12
CA ALA A 87 -4.73 -1.65 -9.00
C ALA A 87 -6.26 -1.46 -8.96
N SER A 88 -7.01 -2.54 -9.04
CA SER A 88 -8.47 -2.52 -8.88
C SER A 88 -8.91 -2.45 -7.43
N LEU A 89 -8.07 -2.93 -6.51
CA LEU A 89 -8.32 -2.92 -5.07
C LEU A 89 -7.04 -2.62 -4.30
N VAL A 90 -7.09 -1.61 -3.46
CA VAL A 90 -6.03 -1.27 -2.51
C VAL A 90 -6.63 -1.25 -1.12
N SER A 91 -6.11 -2.04 -0.20
CA SER A 91 -6.53 -2.07 1.19
C SER A 91 -5.34 -1.82 2.11
N CYS A 92 -5.37 -0.72 2.84
CA CYS A 92 -4.36 -0.32 3.80
C CYS A 92 -4.97 -0.32 5.19
N VAL A 93 -4.38 -1.07 6.11
CA VAL A 93 -4.83 -1.15 7.49
C VAL A 93 -3.66 -0.86 8.43
N THR A 94 -3.77 0.18 9.22
CA THR A 94 -2.81 0.43 10.30
C THR A 94 -3.54 0.74 11.61
N LYS A 95 -2.90 0.47 12.72
CA LYS A 95 -3.45 0.83 14.02
C LYS A 95 -2.87 2.13 14.54
N SER A 96 -1.57 2.30 14.37
CA SER A 96 -0.86 3.54 14.72
C SER A 96 0.22 3.78 13.70
N GLY A 97 0.06 4.76 12.89
CA GLY A 97 0.95 5.14 11.80
C GLY A 97 0.16 5.83 10.71
N ASP A 98 0.84 6.61 9.94
CA ASP A 98 0.26 7.34 8.84
C ASP A 98 0.25 6.49 7.57
N VAL A 99 -0.61 6.84 6.65
CA VAL A 99 -0.70 6.22 5.34
C VAL A 99 -0.44 7.28 4.29
N GLU A 100 0.56 7.07 3.46
CA GLU A 100 0.87 7.92 2.32
C GLU A 100 0.61 7.14 1.03
N LEU A 101 -0.23 7.69 0.17
CA LEU A 101 -0.57 7.14 -1.12
C LEU A 101 -0.22 8.12 -2.23
N GLU A 102 0.68 7.71 -3.11
CA GLU A 102 0.96 8.42 -4.35
C GLU A 102 0.26 7.75 -5.53
N VAL A 103 -0.49 8.51 -6.28
CA VAL A 103 -1.27 8.02 -7.43
C VAL A 103 -1.09 8.92 -8.64
N PRO A 104 -1.30 8.42 -9.87
CA PRO A 104 -1.30 9.27 -11.05
C PRO A 104 -2.35 10.39 -10.96
N GLU A 105 -2.00 11.60 -11.42
CA GLU A 105 -2.86 12.80 -11.35
C GLU A 105 -4.22 12.61 -12.03
N ASP A 106 -4.29 11.77 -13.05
CA ASP A 106 -5.49 11.51 -13.85
C ASP A 106 -6.26 10.25 -13.41
N LEU A 107 -5.85 9.60 -12.31
CA LEU A 107 -6.51 8.41 -11.80
C LEU A 107 -7.89 8.74 -11.21
N GLU A 108 -8.91 8.02 -11.69
CA GLU A 108 -10.26 8.09 -11.14
C GLU A 108 -10.51 6.89 -10.21
N PHE A 109 -10.86 7.14 -8.96
CA PHE A 109 -11.05 6.09 -7.96
C PHE A 109 -12.09 6.47 -6.92
N THR A 110 -12.50 5.47 -6.14
CA THR A 110 -13.31 5.66 -4.94
C THR A 110 -12.46 5.34 -3.70
N LEU A 111 -12.38 6.29 -2.78
CA LEU A 111 -11.66 6.16 -1.52
C LEU A 111 -12.64 5.99 -0.36
N THR A 112 -12.44 4.97 0.45
CA THR A 112 -13.07 4.81 1.76
C THR A 112 -12.01 5.00 2.84
N TYR A 113 -12.14 6.03 3.64
CA TYR A 113 -11.22 6.32 4.74
C TYR A 113 -11.93 6.27 6.08
N ASN A 114 -11.53 5.35 6.93
CA ASN A 114 -12.08 5.17 8.27
C ASN A 114 -10.96 5.38 9.30
N THR A 115 -11.19 6.29 10.22
CA THR A 115 -10.29 6.57 11.34
C THR A 115 -11.07 6.85 12.61
N ILE A 116 -10.45 6.63 13.77
CA ILE A 116 -10.98 7.09 15.05
C ILE A 116 -10.41 8.47 15.39
N SER A 117 -9.13 8.67 15.07
CA SER A 117 -8.43 9.92 15.33
C SER A 117 -7.34 10.09 14.26
N GLY A 118 -7.61 10.94 13.30
CA GLY A 118 -6.73 11.24 12.19
C GLY A 118 -7.44 12.10 11.14
N ASP A 119 -6.67 12.73 10.31
CA ASP A 119 -7.13 13.64 9.27
C ASP A 119 -6.84 13.07 7.87
N LEU A 120 -7.60 13.51 6.88
CA LEU A 120 -7.36 13.25 5.47
C LEU A 120 -6.83 14.51 4.80
N GLU A 121 -5.61 14.45 4.30
CA GLU A 121 -5.02 15.48 3.47
C GLU A 121 -4.87 14.97 2.03
N SER A 122 -5.27 15.74 1.04
CA SER A 122 -5.19 15.34 -0.36
C SER A 122 -4.82 16.50 -1.25
N SER A 123 -3.87 16.29 -2.15
CA SER A 123 -3.55 17.18 -3.25
C SER A 123 -4.54 17.05 -4.43
N LEU A 124 -5.28 15.93 -4.47
CA LEU A 124 -6.30 15.66 -5.49
C LEU A 124 -7.68 16.20 -5.09
N PRO A 125 -8.49 16.60 -6.07
CA PRO A 125 -9.86 17.08 -5.82
C PRO A 125 -10.77 15.90 -5.45
N LEU A 126 -11.03 15.72 -4.16
CA LEU A 126 -11.94 14.69 -3.66
C LEU A 126 -13.35 15.25 -3.44
N THR A 127 -14.34 14.53 -3.94
CA THR A 127 -15.76 14.82 -3.70
C THR A 127 -16.31 13.80 -2.73
N ARG A 128 -16.80 14.25 -1.58
CA ARG A 128 -17.39 13.36 -0.58
C ARG A 128 -18.79 12.88 -1.02
N SER A 129 -19.00 11.57 -0.93
CA SER A 129 -20.26 10.90 -1.24
C SER A 129 -20.59 9.90 -0.13
N GLY A 130 -21.42 10.32 0.85
CA GLY A 130 -21.70 9.49 2.01
C GLY A 130 -20.47 9.27 2.89
N ASP A 131 -20.07 8.01 3.05
CA ASP A 131 -18.90 7.60 3.85
C ASP A 131 -17.63 7.43 2.98
N SER A 132 -17.70 7.73 1.70
CA SER A 132 -16.57 7.62 0.77
C SER A 132 -16.28 8.93 0.04
N TYR A 133 -15.17 8.96 -0.65
CA TYR A 133 -14.70 10.06 -1.48
C TYR A 133 -14.50 9.56 -2.90
N ALA A 134 -14.87 10.36 -3.87
CA ALA A 134 -14.60 10.10 -5.28
C ALA A 134 -13.54 11.09 -5.82
N CYS A 135 -12.55 10.56 -6.50
CA CYS A 135 -11.65 11.34 -7.33
C CYS A 135 -12.13 11.26 -8.78
N GLY A 136 -12.32 12.41 -9.41
CA GLY A 136 -12.92 12.47 -10.74
C GLY A 136 -14.38 12.04 -10.73
N ALA A 137 -14.75 11.17 -11.68
CA ALA A 137 -16.09 10.57 -11.75
C ALA A 137 -16.30 9.41 -10.78
N GLY A 138 -15.25 8.99 -10.04
CA GLY A 138 -15.24 7.79 -9.24
C GLY A 138 -15.07 6.55 -10.12
N GLY A 139 -13.84 6.15 -10.36
CA GLY A 139 -13.48 5.01 -11.21
C GLY A 139 -13.78 3.65 -10.58
N PRO A 140 -13.50 2.57 -11.31
CA PRO A 140 -13.67 1.20 -10.82
C PRO A 140 -12.63 0.83 -9.73
N GLU A 141 -11.56 1.60 -9.62
CA GLU A 141 -10.53 1.39 -8.61
C GLU A 141 -11.08 1.74 -7.23
N SER A 142 -10.87 0.84 -6.29
CA SER A 142 -11.30 0.98 -4.90
C SER A 142 -10.09 1.03 -3.97
N ILE A 143 -10.00 2.14 -3.25
CA ILE A 143 -8.97 2.33 -2.22
C ILE A 143 -9.67 2.37 -0.87
N GLU A 144 -9.28 1.48 0.01
CA GLU A 144 -9.80 1.42 1.38
C GLU A 144 -8.64 1.61 2.36
N VAL A 145 -8.76 2.62 3.22
CA VAL A 145 -7.79 2.91 4.28
C VAL A 145 -8.49 2.90 5.62
N ASN A 146 -8.03 2.05 6.51
CA ASN A 146 -8.52 1.93 7.88
C ASN A 146 -7.37 2.18 8.84
N THR A 147 -7.48 3.22 9.65
CA THR A 147 -6.54 3.51 10.73
C THR A 147 -7.28 3.70 12.06
N THR A 148 -6.61 3.48 13.16
CA THR A 148 -7.16 3.85 14.47
C THR A 148 -6.68 5.23 14.87
N SER A 149 -5.40 5.50 14.67
CA SER A 149 -4.77 6.78 14.97
C SER A 149 -3.62 6.99 13.99
N GLY A 150 -3.80 7.90 13.09
CA GLY A 150 -2.89 8.22 12.01
C GLY A 150 -3.61 8.92 10.88
N ASP A 151 -2.90 9.71 10.14
CA ASP A 151 -3.41 10.53 9.06
C ASP A 151 -3.28 9.80 7.71
N LEU A 152 -4.09 10.21 6.76
CA LEU A 152 -3.97 9.78 5.37
C LEU A 152 -3.53 10.96 4.50
N TYR A 153 -2.38 10.80 3.86
CA TYR A 153 -1.86 11.71 2.86
C TYR A 153 -2.05 11.09 1.48
N LEU A 154 -2.75 11.80 0.62
CA LEU A 154 -3.01 11.37 -0.75
C LEU A 154 -2.43 12.40 -1.72
N GLU A 155 -1.40 12.01 -2.42
CA GLU A 155 -0.67 12.88 -3.33
C GLU A 155 -0.75 12.40 -4.78
N ALA A 156 -0.64 13.35 -5.71
CA ALA A 156 -0.55 13.07 -7.13
C ALA A 156 0.88 13.27 -7.63
N TYR A 157 1.30 12.43 -8.54
CA TYR A 157 2.58 12.59 -9.27
C TYR A 157 2.38 12.62 -10.78
#